data_f1ec3ebe70e67ee0abdc9acad97e3c8d
#
_entry.id   f1ec3ebe70e67ee0abdc9acad97e3c8d
#
_cell.length_a   1.000
_cell.length_b   1.000
_cell.length_c   1.000
_cell.angle_alpha   90.00
_cell.angle_beta   90.00
_cell.angle_gamma   90.00
#
_symmetry.space_group_name_H-M   'P 1'
#
loop_
_entity.id
_entity.type
_entity.pdbx_description
1 polymer ?
#
loop_
_entity_poly.entity_id
_entity_poly.type
_entity_poly.pdbx_seq_one_letter_code
_entity_poly.pdbx_strand_id
1 'polypeptide(L)'
;MKTKNKSSLFLMELIVAIFFFAASAAVCISIFVGAHKTSSLSVDLSQAVFLAQSAAETVKASPVGWQRLEYLTPTGEGQAVVEYDKDWRPISGSPSGAVYRMELLDQGDGSTRITVKKGEETLFSIEAVPLHREGGGGFGQ
;
A
#
# COMPACT_ATOMS: atom_id res chain seq x y z
N MET A 1 -40.03 3.86 57.42
CA MET A 1 -38.74 4.40 56.91
C MET A 1 -37.87 3.37 56.18
N LYS A 2 -38.43 2.29 55.67
CA LYS A 2 -37.62 1.26 54.98
C LYS A 2 -37.70 1.26 53.42
N THR A 3 -38.42 2.17 52.80
CA THR A 3 -38.62 2.22 51.35
C THR A 3 -37.63 3.12 50.62
N LYS A 4 -36.93 4.03 51.29
CA LYS A 4 -35.96 4.93 50.69
C LYS A 4 -34.67 4.22 50.18
N ASN A 5 -34.27 3.12 50.83
CA ASN A 5 -33.03 2.41 50.47
C ASN A 5 -33.17 1.53 49.23
N LYS A 6 -34.37 1.01 48.93
CA LYS A 6 -34.58 0.16 47.74
C LYS A 6 -34.52 0.95 46.43
N SER A 7 -35.02 2.17 46.40
CA SER A 7 -34.96 3.04 45.22
C SER A 7 -33.51 3.52 44.94
N SER A 8 -32.72 3.80 46.00
CA SER A 8 -31.33 4.19 45.88
C SER A 8 -30.44 3.03 45.36
N LEU A 9 -30.71 1.81 45.83
CA LEU A 9 -30.00 0.62 45.36
C LEU A 9 -30.30 0.34 43.90
N PHE A 10 -31.56 0.43 43.47
CA PHE A 10 -31.97 0.26 42.08
C PHE A 10 -31.31 1.33 41.16
N LEU A 11 -31.26 2.58 41.61
CA LEU A 11 -30.63 3.66 40.87
C LEU A 11 -29.12 3.41 40.69
N MET A 12 -28.44 2.93 41.73
CA MET A 12 -27.02 2.59 41.70
C MET A 12 -26.75 1.42 40.74
N GLU A 13 -27.59 0.38 40.78
CA GLU A 13 -27.52 -0.75 39.87
C GLU A 13 -27.69 -0.32 38.42
N LEU A 14 -28.63 0.57 38.12
CA LEU A 14 -28.86 1.12 36.79
C LEU A 14 -27.64 1.91 36.27
N ILE A 15 -27.04 2.75 37.12
CA ILE A 15 -25.84 3.52 36.77
C ILE A 15 -24.67 2.59 36.45
N VAL A 16 -24.45 1.56 37.26
CA VAL A 16 -23.39 0.57 37.03
C VAL A 16 -23.64 -0.18 35.75
N ALA A 17 -24.88 -0.61 35.48
CA ALA A 17 -25.22 -1.29 34.21
C ALA A 17 -24.96 -0.41 32.98
N ILE A 18 -25.35 0.85 33.01
CA ILE A 18 -25.10 1.82 31.92
C ILE A 18 -23.61 2.03 31.74
N PHE A 19 -22.83 2.14 32.81
CA PHE A 19 -21.38 2.30 32.76
C PHE A 19 -20.71 1.10 32.10
N PHE A 20 -21.07 -0.13 32.47
CA PHE A 20 -20.55 -1.33 31.84
C PHE A 20 -20.93 -1.42 30.37
N PHE A 21 -22.16 -1.05 30.02
CA PHE A 21 -22.61 -1.02 28.65
C PHE A 21 -21.80 -0.01 27.80
N ALA A 22 -21.60 1.19 28.34
CA ALA A 22 -20.78 2.21 27.66
C ALA A 22 -19.32 1.78 27.47
N ALA A 23 -18.73 1.17 28.50
CA ALA A 23 -17.36 0.63 28.40
C ALA A 23 -17.24 -0.48 27.34
N SER A 24 -18.19 -1.41 27.31
CA SER A 24 -18.23 -2.48 26.32
C SER A 24 -18.39 -1.94 24.90
N ALA A 25 -19.24 -0.95 24.69
CA ALA A 25 -19.42 -0.30 23.39
C ALA A 25 -18.13 0.38 22.90
N ALA A 26 -17.41 1.07 23.80
CA ALA A 26 -16.14 1.70 23.48
C ALA A 26 -15.07 0.70 22.99
N VAL A 27 -14.98 -0.46 23.65
CA VAL A 27 -14.08 -1.55 23.26
C VAL A 27 -14.46 -2.10 21.88
N CYS A 28 -15.74 -2.36 21.63
CA CYS A 28 -16.21 -2.84 20.32
C CYS A 28 -15.86 -1.86 19.18
N ILE A 29 -16.06 -0.57 19.40
CA ILE A 29 -15.72 0.46 18.41
C ILE A 29 -14.21 0.47 18.13
N SER A 30 -13.38 0.36 19.17
CA SER A 30 -11.91 0.33 19.02
C SER A 30 -11.44 -0.86 18.18
N ILE A 31 -12.02 -2.04 18.42
CA ILE A 31 -11.71 -3.26 17.63
C ILE A 31 -12.15 -3.08 16.17
N PHE A 32 -13.33 -2.53 15.94
CA PHE A 32 -13.85 -2.31 14.59
C PHE A 32 -12.98 -1.34 13.78
N VAL A 33 -12.55 -0.23 14.39
CA VAL A 33 -11.65 0.73 13.75
C VAL A 33 -10.28 0.08 13.43
N GLY A 34 -9.75 -0.72 14.35
CA GLY A 34 -8.52 -1.49 14.13
C GLY A 34 -8.65 -2.46 12.96
N ALA A 35 -9.72 -3.23 12.92
CA ALA A 35 -9.99 -4.17 11.83
C ALA A 35 -10.12 -3.47 10.46
N HIS A 36 -10.78 -2.32 10.43
CA HIS A 36 -10.93 -1.54 9.19
C HIS A 36 -9.58 -1.03 8.66
N LYS A 37 -8.72 -0.50 9.54
CA LYS A 37 -7.36 -0.08 9.15
C LYS A 37 -6.53 -1.23 8.58
N THR A 38 -6.56 -2.39 9.24
CA THR A 38 -5.83 -3.57 8.79
C THR A 38 -6.34 -4.07 7.43
N SER A 39 -7.64 -4.05 7.21
CA SER A 39 -8.24 -4.44 5.92
C SER A 39 -7.82 -3.50 4.80
N SER A 40 -7.85 -2.19 5.02
CA SER A 40 -7.41 -1.20 4.03
C SER A 40 -5.93 -1.37 3.69
N LEU A 41 -5.07 -1.56 4.70
CA LEU A 41 -3.64 -1.79 4.49
C LEU A 41 -3.37 -3.07 3.69
N SER A 42 -4.13 -4.13 3.93
CA SER A 42 -4.00 -5.40 3.19
C SER A 42 -4.35 -5.22 1.71
N VAL A 43 -5.38 -4.44 1.38
CA VAL A 43 -5.75 -4.13 0.00
C VAL A 43 -4.66 -3.28 -0.66
N ASP A 44 -4.20 -2.24 0.01
CA ASP A 44 -3.14 -1.36 -0.49
C ASP A 44 -1.85 -2.15 -0.77
N LEU A 45 -1.46 -3.03 0.14
CA LEU A 45 -0.29 -3.89 -0.02
C LEU A 45 -0.45 -4.86 -1.20
N SER A 46 -1.60 -5.49 -1.35
CA SER A 46 -1.86 -6.40 -2.47
C SER A 46 -1.76 -5.70 -3.82
N GLN A 47 -2.29 -4.49 -3.93
CA GLN A 47 -2.19 -3.67 -5.14
C GLN A 47 -0.75 -3.21 -5.39
N ALA A 48 -0.04 -2.79 -4.36
CA ALA A 48 1.36 -2.38 -4.46
C ALA A 48 2.25 -3.52 -4.95
N VAL A 49 2.06 -4.74 -4.42
CA VAL A 49 2.78 -5.94 -4.87
C VAL A 49 2.46 -6.27 -6.32
N PHE A 50 1.19 -6.23 -6.72
CA PHE A 50 0.77 -6.52 -8.09
C PHE A 50 1.42 -5.53 -9.08
N LEU A 51 1.39 -4.23 -8.79
CA LEU A 51 1.99 -3.21 -9.64
C LEU A 51 3.50 -3.35 -9.72
N ALA A 52 4.17 -3.56 -8.59
CA ALA A 52 5.62 -3.75 -8.56
C ALA A 52 6.06 -4.99 -9.33
N GLN A 53 5.33 -6.10 -9.23
CA GLN A 53 5.59 -7.32 -9.99
C GLN A 53 5.37 -7.11 -11.50
N SER A 54 4.29 -6.46 -11.89
CA SER A 54 4.01 -6.13 -13.30
C SER A 54 5.13 -5.27 -13.90
N ALA A 55 5.58 -4.25 -13.17
CA ALA A 55 6.70 -3.42 -13.59
C ALA A 55 8.02 -4.22 -13.67
N ALA A 56 8.27 -5.10 -12.69
CA ALA A 56 9.46 -5.95 -12.67
C ALA A 56 9.50 -6.91 -13.88
N GLU A 57 8.37 -7.50 -14.25
CA GLU A 57 8.30 -8.37 -15.46
C GLU A 57 8.57 -7.56 -16.74
N THR A 58 8.10 -6.32 -16.80
CA THR A 58 8.38 -5.42 -17.94
C THR A 58 9.88 -5.08 -18.02
N VAL A 59 10.51 -4.82 -16.88
CA VAL A 59 11.96 -4.56 -16.79
C VAL A 59 12.76 -5.81 -17.18
N LYS A 60 12.38 -7.00 -16.71
CA LYS A 60 13.04 -8.26 -17.03
C LYS A 60 12.97 -8.61 -18.52
N ALA A 61 11.86 -8.27 -19.17
CA ALA A 61 11.66 -8.54 -20.60
C ALA A 61 12.55 -7.71 -21.50
N SER A 62 13.04 -6.55 -21.07
CA SER A 62 13.92 -5.67 -21.84
C SER A 62 14.73 -4.76 -20.94
N PRO A 63 16.04 -4.55 -21.19
CA PRO A 63 16.87 -3.59 -20.45
C PRO A 63 16.33 -2.14 -20.46
N VAL A 64 15.53 -1.81 -21.48
CA VAL A 64 14.86 -0.51 -21.64
C VAL A 64 13.35 -0.65 -21.39
N GLY A 65 12.91 -1.76 -20.78
CA GLY A 65 11.50 -2.15 -20.67
C GLY A 65 10.67 -1.18 -19.84
N TRP A 66 11.28 -0.54 -18.83
CA TRP A 66 10.56 0.42 -17.99
C TRP A 66 10.11 1.67 -18.77
N GLN A 67 10.77 2.07 -19.86
CA GLN A 67 10.33 3.15 -20.75
C GLN A 67 9.03 2.86 -21.50
N ARG A 68 8.58 1.59 -21.50
CA ARG A 68 7.31 1.16 -22.11
C ARG A 68 6.13 1.20 -21.15
N LEU A 69 6.38 1.49 -19.87
CA LEU A 69 5.30 1.66 -18.91
C LEU A 69 4.49 2.90 -19.29
N GLU A 70 3.18 2.73 -19.45
CA GLU A 70 2.25 3.83 -19.67
C GLU A 70 2.27 4.77 -18.45
N TYR A 71 2.10 6.07 -18.69
CA TYR A 71 2.05 7.12 -17.65
C TYR A 71 3.36 7.36 -16.89
N LEU A 72 4.48 6.90 -17.42
CA LEU A 72 5.79 7.11 -16.82
C LEU A 72 6.23 8.57 -16.98
N THR A 73 6.58 9.20 -15.88
CA THR A 73 7.19 10.53 -15.85
C THR A 73 8.67 10.39 -15.50
N PRO A 74 9.61 10.66 -16.44
CA PRO A 74 11.03 10.69 -16.12
C PRO A 74 11.33 11.82 -15.12
N THR A 75 12.06 11.50 -14.05
CA THR A 75 12.39 12.47 -12.99
C THR A 75 13.90 12.78 -12.98
N GLY A 76 14.69 12.03 -13.73
CA GLY A 76 16.16 12.16 -13.81
C GLY A 76 16.77 11.06 -14.66
N GLU A 77 18.10 11.06 -14.78
CA GLU A 77 18.82 9.96 -15.44
C GLU A 77 18.63 8.67 -14.66
N GLY A 78 18.03 7.67 -15.30
CA GLY A 78 17.75 6.37 -14.69
C GLY A 78 16.65 6.38 -13.61
N GLN A 79 15.84 7.44 -13.54
CA GLN A 79 14.73 7.55 -12.57
C GLN A 79 13.43 7.86 -13.29
N ALA A 80 12.37 7.18 -12.85
CA ALA A 80 11.03 7.43 -13.35
C ALA A 80 9.98 7.18 -12.28
N VAL A 81 8.85 7.85 -12.40
CA VAL A 81 7.75 7.80 -11.45
C VAL A 81 6.44 7.61 -12.19
N VAL A 82 5.57 6.76 -11.64
CA VAL A 82 4.16 6.66 -12.01
C VAL A 82 3.32 7.00 -10.79
N GLU A 83 2.40 7.94 -10.95
CA GLU A 83 1.52 8.38 -9.88
C GLU A 83 0.12 7.80 -10.06
N TYR A 84 -0.53 7.46 -8.94
CA TYR A 84 -1.86 6.85 -8.91
C TYR A 84 -2.78 7.59 -7.94
N ASP A 85 -4.06 7.63 -8.28
CA ASP A 85 -5.11 8.16 -7.42
C ASP A 85 -5.49 7.17 -6.29
N LYS A 86 -6.51 7.54 -5.50
CA LYS A 86 -7.03 6.70 -4.40
C LYS A 86 -7.60 5.34 -4.89
N ASP A 87 -7.98 5.24 -6.16
CA ASP A 87 -8.55 4.05 -6.79
C ASP A 87 -7.53 3.27 -7.62
N TRP A 88 -6.23 3.55 -7.42
CA TRP A 88 -5.09 2.93 -8.11
C TRP A 88 -5.09 3.15 -9.63
N ARG A 89 -5.72 4.23 -10.11
CA ARG A 89 -5.68 4.64 -11.52
C ARG A 89 -4.48 5.53 -11.76
N PRO A 90 -3.71 5.28 -12.84
CA PRO A 90 -2.57 6.12 -13.16
C PRO A 90 -3.00 7.53 -13.52
N ILE A 91 -2.26 8.52 -13.05
CA ILE A 91 -2.48 9.95 -13.30
C ILE A 91 -1.36 10.46 -14.18
N SER A 92 -1.71 11.15 -15.27
CA SER A 92 -0.73 11.82 -16.14
C SER A 92 -0.61 13.30 -15.78
N GLY A 93 0.60 13.77 -15.50
CA GLY A 93 0.98 15.17 -15.67
C GLY A 93 0.64 16.16 -14.55
N SER A 94 0.07 15.76 -13.39
CA SER A 94 -0.05 16.68 -12.27
C SER A 94 -0.09 15.95 -10.92
N PRO A 95 0.76 16.31 -9.95
CA PRO A 95 0.80 15.67 -8.63
C PRO A 95 -0.43 15.99 -7.76
N SER A 96 -1.34 16.83 -8.22
CA SER A 96 -2.54 17.22 -7.49
C SER A 96 -3.56 16.08 -7.52
N GLY A 97 -3.58 15.28 -6.46
CA GLY A 97 -4.49 14.13 -6.29
C GLY A 97 -3.81 12.76 -6.25
N ALA A 98 -2.49 12.68 -6.40
CA ALA A 98 -1.74 11.46 -6.25
C ALA A 98 -1.77 10.99 -4.79
N VAL A 99 -2.19 9.74 -4.57
CA VAL A 99 -2.20 9.08 -3.25
C VAL A 99 -1.09 8.06 -3.17
N TYR A 100 -0.84 7.34 -4.28
CA TYR A 100 0.20 6.34 -4.38
C TYR A 100 1.20 6.71 -5.46
N ARG A 101 2.43 6.26 -5.27
CA ARG A 101 3.54 6.52 -6.18
C ARG A 101 4.38 5.26 -6.37
N MET A 102 4.67 4.91 -7.60
CA MET A 102 5.64 3.88 -7.94
C MET A 102 6.89 4.56 -8.50
N GLU A 103 8.01 4.35 -7.85
CA GLU A 103 9.33 4.87 -8.22
C GLU A 103 10.16 3.74 -8.82
N LEU A 104 10.75 4.00 -9.97
CA LEU A 104 11.72 3.11 -10.62
C LEU A 104 13.09 3.80 -10.60
N LEU A 105 14.10 3.12 -10.11
CA LEU A 105 15.47 3.60 -10.00
C LEU A 105 16.42 2.58 -10.60
N ASP A 106 17.11 2.98 -11.69
CA ASP A 106 18.24 2.22 -12.23
C ASP A 106 19.41 2.33 -11.24
N GLN A 107 19.96 1.22 -10.82
CA GLN A 107 21.08 1.18 -9.87
C GLN A 107 22.45 1.24 -10.54
N GLY A 108 22.50 1.25 -11.88
CA GLY A 108 23.76 1.33 -12.64
C GLY A 108 24.53 0.01 -12.74
N ASP A 109 24.10 -1.03 -12.02
CA ASP A 109 24.63 -2.40 -12.07
C ASP A 109 23.82 -3.33 -12.98
N GLY A 110 22.84 -2.75 -13.71
CA GLY A 110 21.88 -3.46 -14.53
C GLY A 110 20.63 -3.89 -13.79
N SER A 111 20.51 -3.62 -12.48
CA SER A 111 19.29 -3.85 -11.74
C SER A 111 18.44 -2.58 -11.66
N THR A 112 17.12 -2.75 -11.54
CA THR A 112 16.17 -1.67 -11.33
C THR A 112 15.42 -1.90 -10.02
N ARG A 113 15.48 -0.93 -9.12
CA ARG A 113 14.69 -0.94 -7.89
C ARG A 113 13.34 -0.31 -8.16
N ILE A 114 12.28 -1.03 -7.79
CA ILE A 114 10.89 -0.61 -7.93
C ILE A 114 10.32 -0.47 -6.52
N THR A 115 9.88 0.72 -6.17
CA THR A 115 9.35 1.03 -4.83
C THR A 115 7.96 1.63 -4.97
N VAL A 116 6.99 1.09 -4.25
CA VAL A 116 5.62 1.61 -4.20
C VAL A 116 5.38 2.24 -2.84
N LYS A 117 4.92 3.48 -2.84
CA LYS A 117 4.70 4.31 -1.66
C LYS A 117 3.26 4.82 -1.60
N LYS A 118 2.80 5.08 -0.36
CA LYS A 118 1.59 5.85 -0.07
C LYS A 118 2.00 7.10 0.71
N GLY A 119 1.96 8.27 0.05
CA GLY A 119 2.62 9.45 0.60
C GLY A 119 4.11 9.21 0.83
N GLU A 120 4.57 9.32 2.07
CA GLU A 120 5.97 9.05 2.46
C GLU A 120 6.20 7.60 2.92
N GLU A 121 5.15 6.81 3.12
CA GLU A 121 5.25 5.44 3.62
C GLU A 121 5.53 4.47 2.47
N THR A 122 6.59 3.67 2.59
CA THR A 122 6.89 2.59 1.65
C THR A 122 6.00 1.39 1.94
N LEU A 123 5.13 1.04 0.97
CA LEU A 123 4.29 -0.15 1.05
C LEU A 123 5.05 -1.40 0.63
N PHE A 124 5.79 -1.32 -0.47
CA PHE A 124 6.50 -2.47 -1.05
C PHE A 124 7.71 -2.02 -1.88
N SER A 125 8.77 -2.83 -1.90
CA SER A 125 9.93 -2.62 -2.75
C SER A 125 10.46 -3.94 -3.26
N ILE A 126 10.84 -3.97 -4.54
CA ILE A 126 11.44 -5.14 -5.19
C ILE A 126 12.57 -4.68 -6.12
N GLU A 127 13.55 -5.55 -6.30
CA GLU A 127 14.62 -5.36 -7.27
C GLU A 127 14.43 -6.32 -8.44
N ALA A 128 14.46 -5.77 -9.65
CA ALA A 128 14.33 -6.50 -10.90
C ALA A 128 15.66 -6.50 -11.63
N VAL A 129 16.16 -7.68 -11.95
CA VAL A 129 17.37 -7.86 -12.77
C VAL A 129 16.92 -8.34 -14.15
N PRO A 130 17.28 -7.65 -15.24
CA PRO A 130 17.00 -8.11 -16.60
C PRO A 130 17.62 -9.49 -16.85
N LEU A 131 16.88 -10.36 -17.50
CA LEU A 131 17.42 -11.63 -17.96
C LEU A 131 18.46 -11.34 -19.03
N HIS A 132 19.75 -11.48 -18.69
CA HIS A 132 20.84 -11.46 -19.66
C HIS A 132 20.67 -12.71 -20.54
N ARG A 133 20.14 -12.51 -21.73
CA ARG A 133 20.19 -13.54 -22.75
C ARG A 133 21.63 -13.59 -23.20
N GLU A 134 22.47 -14.42 -22.57
CA GLU A 134 23.77 -14.76 -23.14
C GLU A 134 23.54 -15.22 -24.56
N GLY A 135 24.19 -14.49 -25.50
CA GLY A 135 24.07 -14.72 -26.90
C GLY A 135 24.38 -16.18 -27.24
N GLY A 136 23.44 -16.78 -27.96
CA GLY A 136 23.60 -18.15 -28.41
C GLY A 136 25.00 -18.38 -29.01
N GLY A 137 25.78 -19.18 -28.31
CA GLY A 137 27.00 -19.75 -28.84
C GLY A 137 26.65 -20.48 -30.12
N GLY A 138 27.20 -20.02 -31.25
CA GLY A 138 27.00 -20.58 -32.53
C GLY A 138 27.31 -22.08 -32.50
N PHE A 139 26.38 -22.86 -32.97
CA PHE A 139 26.69 -24.15 -33.51
C PHE A 139 27.50 -23.91 -34.79
N GLY A 140 28.81 -23.74 -34.63
CA GLY A 140 29.76 -23.81 -35.70
C GLY A 140 30.10 -25.29 -35.98
N GLN A 141 29.99 -25.68 -37.17
CA GLN A 141 30.26 -26.96 -37.80
C GLN A 141 31.59 -27.58 -37.41
#